data_14fd53a8f10eaf7c2e853ddbaeaa57a8
#
_entry.id   14fd53a8f10eaf7c2e853ddbaeaa57a8
#
_cell.length_a   1.000
_cell.length_b   1.000
_cell.length_c   1.000
_cell.angle_alpha   90.00
_cell.angle_beta   90.00
_cell.angle_gamma   90.00
#
_symmetry.space_group_name_H-M   'P 1'
#
loop_
_entity.id
_entity.type
_entity.pdbx_description
1 polymer ?
#
loop_
_entity_poly.entity_id
_entity_poly.type
_entity_poly.pdbx_seq_one_letter_code
_entity_poly.pdbx_strand_id
1 'polypeptide(L)'
;MNNRKVYISGEIVPEIDAKISIFDSAVLLGDTVTESTRTFNFKPFKLDEHLERLYKSFKLTRIDPQMTIEEMKKVSLELLEINKDNYTANEDCWLVHNISRGHSITGGNPALQVSKPTVMIYTQPMNLVLWAPFYTKGCHAVTPPTRMVPSQSLDARIKNRSRLFYTLAEIEAKLVDPDAQSVILDIHGNVAENKGGNIFMIKDGKLITPTTANCLEGLTRNSTMEIARSLDIEVIEAVIQSYDLATSDE
;
A
#
# COMPACT_ATOMS: atom_id res chain seq x y z
N MET A 1 -13.74 -25.00 -3.28
CA MET A 1 -13.38 -23.95 -4.27
C MET A 1 -13.69 -22.60 -3.63
N ASN A 2 -12.82 -21.63 -3.80
CA ASN A 2 -13.02 -20.31 -3.23
C ASN A 2 -14.15 -19.61 -3.98
N ASN A 3 -15.24 -19.24 -3.27
CA ASN A 3 -16.43 -18.62 -3.86
C ASN A 3 -16.38 -17.10 -3.84
N ARG A 4 -15.19 -16.52 -3.62
CA ARG A 4 -15.05 -15.06 -3.55
C ARG A 4 -15.53 -14.37 -4.81
N LYS A 5 -16.09 -13.20 -4.60
CA LYS A 5 -16.50 -12.27 -5.65
C LYS A 5 -15.54 -11.11 -5.74
N VAL A 6 -15.45 -10.54 -6.91
CA VAL A 6 -14.63 -9.37 -7.25
C VAL A 6 -15.51 -8.38 -7.98
N TYR A 7 -15.41 -7.11 -7.61
CA TYR A 7 -15.98 -6.04 -8.42
C TYR A 7 -14.98 -5.66 -9.51
N ILE A 8 -15.42 -5.64 -10.76
CA ILE A 8 -14.61 -5.21 -11.88
C ILE A 8 -15.44 -4.32 -12.82
N SER A 9 -15.10 -3.04 -12.88
CA SER A 9 -15.64 -2.04 -13.83
C SER A 9 -17.17 -2.02 -13.99
N GLY A 10 -17.90 -2.13 -12.89
CA GLY A 10 -19.36 -2.06 -12.85
C GLY A 10 -20.07 -3.37 -12.53
N GLU A 11 -19.35 -4.49 -12.52
CA GLU A 11 -19.93 -5.82 -12.30
C GLU A 11 -19.28 -6.55 -11.11
N ILE A 12 -20.08 -7.32 -10.37
CA ILE A 12 -19.58 -8.26 -9.35
C ILE A 12 -19.57 -9.66 -9.94
N VAL A 13 -18.38 -10.19 -10.17
CA VAL A 13 -18.14 -11.48 -10.81
C VAL A 13 -17.47 -12.48 -9.88
N PRO A 14 -17.55 -13.80 -10.15
CA PRO A 14 -16.69 -14.77 -9.46
C PRO A 14 -15.20 -14.45 -9.68
N GLU A 15 -14.36 -14.72 -8.67
CA GLU A 15 -12.91 -14.47 -8.74
C GLU A 15 -12.26 -15.09 -9.99
N ILE A 16 -12.69 -16.28 -10.39
CA ILE A 16 -12.16 -17.00 -11.57
C ILE A 16 -12.44 -16.25 -12.90
N ASP A 17 -13.49 -15.42 -12.92
CA ASP A 17 -13.91 -14.67 -14.09
C ASP A 17 -13.39 -13.22 -14.08
N ALA A 18 -12.75 -12.78 -12.97
CA ALA A 18 -12.16 -11.47 -12.85
C ALA A 18 -10.87 -11.36 -13.70
N LYS A 19 -11.01 -10.91 -14.93
CA LYS A 19 -9.93 -10.80 -15.92
C LYS A 19 -9.80 -9.38 -16.43
N ILE A 20 -8.58 -8.97 -16.73
CA ILE A 20 -8.28 -7.71 -17.39
C ILE A 20 -7.62 -7.96 -18.75
N SER A 21 -7.74 -7.00 -19.65
CA SER A 21 -7.10 -7.06 -20.96
C SER A 21 -5.58 -6.96 -20.82
N ILE A 22 -4.83 -7.69 -21.66
CA ILE A 22 -3.38 -7.49 -21.80
C ILE A 22 -3.04 -6.08 -22.34
N PHE A 23 -3.99 -5.39 -22.92
CA PHE A 23 -3.86 -4.00 -23.39
C PHE A 23 -4.27 -2.97 -22.35
N ASP A 24 -4.60 -3.39 -21.12
CA ASP A 24 -4.84 -2.46 -20.02
C ASP A 24 -3.53 -1.74 -19.63
N SER A 25 -3.65 -0.45 -19.31
CA SER A 25 -2.49 0.36 -18.89
C SER A 25 -1.81 -0.18 -17.64
N ALA A 26 -2.54 -0.90 -16.79
CA ALA A 26 -1.98 -1.60 -15.64
C ALA A 26 -0.96 -2.66 -16.07
N VAL A 27 -1.23 -3.40 -17.16
CA VAL A 27 -0.35 -4.46 -17.67
C VAL A 27 0.80 -3.89 -18.49
N LEU A 28 0.50 -2.96 -19.39
CA LEU A 28 1.50 -2.42 -20.32
C LEU A 28 2.46 -1.44 -19.67
N LEU A 29 2.00 -0.65 -18.71
CA LEU A 29 2.73 0.51 -18.18
C LEU A 29 2.87 0.51 -16.65
N GLY A 30 2.16 -0.38 -15.93
CA GLY A 30 2.04 -0.28 -14.48
C GLY A 30 1.27 0.96 -14.01
N ASP A 31 0.46 1.57 -14.88
CA ASP A 31 -0.31 2.79 -14.64
C ASP A 31 -1.55 2.48 -13.80
N THR A 32 -1.31 2.20 -12.52
CA THR A 32 -2.33 1.77 -11.57
C THR A 32 -2.12 2.41 -10.21
N VAL A 33 -3.16 3.01 -9.67
CA VAL A 33 -3.22 3.46 -8.27
C VAL A 33 -3.90 2.39 -7.44
N THR A 34 -3.46 2.26 -6.19
CA THR A 34 -3.96 1.19 -5.33
C THR A 34 -4.26 1.68 -3.92
N GLU A 35 -5.17 0.98 -3.25
CA GLU A 35 -5.37 1.10 -1.82
C GLU A 35 -5.59 -0.29 -1.20
N SER A 36 -5.24 -0.44 0.08
CA SER A 36 -5.42 -1.69 0.80
C SER A 36 -5.83 -1.38 2.23
N THR A 37 -7.06 -1.70 2.57
CA THR A 37 -7.66 -1.50 3.87
C THR A 37 -7.77 -2.84 4.60
N ARG A 38 -7.16 -2.97 5.78
CA ARG A 38 -7.35 -4.17 6.60
C ARG A 38 -8.70 -4.14 7.29
N THR A 39 -9.22 -5.31 7.62
CA THR A 39 -10.35 -5.45 8.53
C THR A 39 -9.90 -5.83 9.94
N PHE A 40 -10.75 -5.52 10.92
CA PHE A 40 -10.74 -6.06 12.27
C PHE A 40 -12.14 -6.57 12.57
N ASN A 41 -12.28 -7.86 12.85
CA ASN A 41 -13.57 -8.52 12.94
C ASN A 41 -14.45 -8.24 11.72
N PHE A 42 -13.85 -8.32 10.54
CA PHE A 42 -14.46 -8.06 9.24
C PHE A 42 -14.97 -6.62 9.01
N LYS A 43 -14.63 -5.68 9.89
CA LYS A 43 -14.92 -4.24 9.73
C LYS A 43 -13.71 -3.53 9.16
N PRO A 44 -13.82 -2.82 8.03
CA PRO A 44 -12.68 -2.13 7.42
C PRO A 44 -12.21 -0.98 8.32
N PHE A 45 -10.91 -0.95 8.60
CA PHE A 45 -10.31 0.06 9.46
C PHE A 45 -9.97 1.32 8.67
N LYS A 46 -10.50 2.46 9.11
CA LYS A 46 -10.26 3.78 8.48
C LYS A 46 -10.55 3.77 6.96
N LEU A 47 -11.67 3.15 6.53
CA LEU A 47 -12.01 3.05 5.11
C LEU A 47 -12.14 4.43 4.46
N ASP A 48 -12.71 5.40 5.15
CA ASP A 48 -12.92 6.75 4.62
C ASP A 48 -11.57 7.42 4.31
N GLU A 49 -10.63 7.37 5.24
CA GLU A 49 -9.29 7.93 5.05
C GLU A 49 -8.51 7.18 3.96
N HIS A 50 -8.71 5.85 3.83
CA HIS A 50 -8.14 5.07 2.72
C HIS A 50 -8.68 5.54 1.37
N LEU A 51 -9.97 5.74 1.26
CA LEU A 51 -10.59 6.23 0.02
C LEU A 51 -10.20 7.68 -0.27
N GLU A 52 -10.14 8.55 0.73
CA GLU A 52 -9.63 9.92 0.54
C GLU A 52 -8.20 9.93 -0.02
N ARG A 53 -7.30 9.07 0.51
CA ARG A 53 -5.93 8.95 -0.02
C ARG A 53 -5.92 8.39 -1.44
N LEU A 54 -6.78 7.43 -1.76
CA LEU A 54 -6.96 6.91 -3.11
C LEU A 54 -7.36 8.02 -4.08
N TYR A 55 -8.34 8.85 -3.71
CA TYR A 55 -8.81 9.96 -4.55
C TYR A 55 -7.79 11.09 -4.66
N LYS A 56 -6.98 11.34 -3.63
CA LYS A 56 -5.79 12.22 -3.74
C LYS A 56 -4.81 11.68 -4.78
N SER A 57 -4.56 10.37 -4.78
CA SER A 57 -3.70 9.72 -5.77
C SER A 57 -4.27 9.83 -7.18
N PHE A 58 -5.58 9.65 -7.38
CA PHE A 58 -6.25 9.88 -8.67
C PHE A 58 -6.04 11.30 -9.20
N LYS A 59 -6.21 12.29 -8.32
CA LYS A 59 -6.01 13.70 -8.70
C LYS A 59 -4.60 13.97 -9.21
N LEU A 60 -3.59 13.41 -8.55
CA LEU A 60 -2.18 13.60 -8.92
C LEU A 60 -1.82 12.85 -10.20
N THR A 61 -2.32 11.61 -10.37
CA THR A 61 -2.07 10.78 -11.56
C THR A 61 -3.00 11.11 -12.73
N ARG A 62 -4.03 11.93 -12.51
CA ARG A 62 -5.08 12.23 -13.50
C ARG A 62 -5.78 10.97 -14.01
N ILE A 63 -5.92 9.97 -13.15
CA ILE A 63 -6.80 8.82 -13.42
C ILE A 63 -8.20 9.23 -12.96
N ASP A 64 -9.17 9.16 -13.87
CA ASP A 64 -10.58 9.36 -13.54
C ASP A 64 -11.23 8.00 -13.31
N PRO A 65 -11.60 7.63 -12.07
CA PRO A 65 -12.24 6.35 -11.78
C PRO A 65 -13.68 6.27 -12.32
N GLN A 66 -14.25 7.38 -12.77
CA GLN A 66 -15.66 7.53 -13.18
C GLN A 66 -16.64 7.06 -12.09
N MET A 67 -16.24 7.21 -10.84
CA MET A 67 -17.02 6.90 -9.64
C MET A 67 -16.73 7.98 -8.58
N THR A 68 -17.76 8.36 -7.83
CA THR A 68 -17.60 9.18 -6.63
C THR A 68 -17.00 8.36 -5.49
N ILE A 69 -16.48 9.04 -4.47
CA ILE A 69 -15.94 8.39 -3.27
C ILE A 69 -17.03 7.60 -2.52
N GLU A 70 -18.27 8.10 -2.52
CA GLU A 70 -19.42 7.48 -1.91
C GLU A 70 -19.83 6.19 -2.64
N GLU A 71 -19.81 6.20 -3.98
CA GLU A 71 -20.07 5.01 -4.80
C GLU A 71 -18.98 3.96 -4.58
N MET A 72 -17.71 4.36 -4.55
CA MET A 72 -16.58 3.48 -4.25
C MET A 72 -16.74 2.84 -2.87
N LYS A 73 -17.09 3.63 -1.85
CA LYS A 73 -17.35 3.15 -0.48
C LYS A 73 -18.50 2.15 -0.46
N LYS A 74 -19.62 2.48 -1.11
CA LYS A 74 -20.81 1.61 -1.17
C LYS A 74 -20.46 0.24 -1.74
N VAL A 75 -19.81 0.21 -2.90
CA VAL A 75 -19.41 -1.06 -3.55
C VAL A 75 -18.40 -1.83 -2.71
N SER A 76 -17.49 -1.14 -2.04
CA SER A 76 -16.50 -1.76 -1.15
C SER A 76 -17.16 -2.48 0.03
N LEU A 77 -18.14 -1.86 0.66
CA LEU A 77 -18.88 -2.45 1.79
C LEU A 77 -19.79 -3.59 1.32
N GLU A 78 -20.46 -3.43 0.18
CA GLU A 78 -21.27 -4.48 -0.44
C GLU A 78 -20.41 -5.72 -0.75
N LEU A 79 -19.24 -5.53 -1.35
CA LEU A 79 -18.33 -6.63 -1.68
C LEU A 79 -17.78 -7.33 -0.43
N LEU A 80 -17.49 -6.59 0.64
CA LEU A 80 -17.11 -7.18 1.92
C LEU A 80 -18.22 -8.09 2.46
N GLU A 81 -19.47 -7.63 2.46
CA GLU A 81 -20.60 -8.42 2.96
C GLU A 81 -20.84 -9.68 2.12
N ILE A 82 -20.77 -9.57 0.78
CA ILE A 82 -20.89 -10.72 -0.15
C ILE A 82 -19.78 -11.76 0.10
N ASN A 83 -18.59 -11.32 0.44
CA ASN A 83 -17.45 -12.22 0.63
C ASN A 83 -17.30 -12.77 2.06
N LYS A 84 -18.08 -12.31 3.00
CA LYS A 84 -17.94 -12.62 4.43
C LYS A 84 -17.93 -14.12 4.72
N ASP A 85 -18.82 -14.87 4.09
CA ASP A 85 -18.95 -16.32 4.29
C ASP A 85 -17.78 -17.14 3.68
N ASN A 86 -16.88 -16.48 2.94
CA ASN A 86 -15.64 -17.12 2.45
C ASN A 86 -14.50 -17.07 3.47
N TYR A 87 -14.73 -16.46 4.63
CA TYR A 87 -13.76 -16.31 5.72
C TYR A 87 -14.31 -16.96 6.99
N THR A 88 -13.45 -17.55 7.80
CA THR A 88 -13.82 -18.06 9.11
C THR A 88 -14.03 -16.90 10.10
N ALA A 89 -14.71 -17.17 11.21
CA ALA A 89 -15.07 -16.15 12.21
C ALA A 89 -13.85 -15.39 12.80
N ASN A 90 -12.65 -15.96 12.70
CA ASN A 90 -11.41 -15.36 13.23
C ASN A 90 -10.46 -14.87 12.12
N GLU A 91 -10.89 -14.93 10.88
CA GLU A 91 -10.09 -14.44 9.75
C GLU A 91 -10.48 -13.02 9.39
N ASP A 92 -9.48 -12.19 9.24
CA ASP A 92 -9.59 -10.87 8.66
C ASP A 92 -9.07 -10.86 7.21
N CYS A 93 -9.41 -9.83 6.47
CA CYS A 93 -9.00 -9.69 5.09
C CYS A 93 -8.46 -8.29 4.78
N TRP A 94 -7.76 -8.22 3.68
CA TRP A 94 -7.50 -6.98 2.97
C TRP A 94 -8.66 -6.71 2.02
N LEU A 95 -9.23 -5.52 2.08
CA LEU A 95 -10.05 -4.94 1.02
C LEU A 95 -9.12 -4.14 0.12
N VAL A 96 -8.97 -4.57 -1.13
CA VAL A 96 -7.98 -4.01 -2.06
C VAL A 96 -8.68 -3.31 -3.21
N HIS A 97 -8.22 -2.11 -3.50
CA HIS A 97 -8.61 -1.32 -4.67
C HIS A 97 -7.40 -1.22 -5.61
N ASN A 98 -7.59 -1.56 -6.87
CA ASN A 98 -6.63 -1.29 -7.94
C ASN A 98 -7.37 -0.63 -9.09
N ILE A 99 -6.97 0.55 -9.47
CA ILE A 99 -7.64 1.31 -10.53
C ILE A 99 -6.59 1.76 -11.53
N SER A 100 -6.78 1.33 -12.78
CA SER A 100 -5.96 1.78 -13.92
C SER A 100 -6.72 2.78 -14.78
N ARG A 101 -5.99 3.43 -15.67
CA ARG A 101 -6.56 4.32 -16.69
C ARG A 101 -7.38 3.56 -17.73
N GLY A 102 -7.35 2.22 -17.70
CA GLY A 102 -8.05 1.35 -18.62
C GLY A 102 -7.25 0.99 -19.87
N HIS A 103 -7.94 0.67 -20.93
CA HIS A 103 -7.31 0.20 -22.17
C HIS A 103 -6.37 1.27 -22.77
N SER A 104 -5.09 0.93 -22.91
CA SER A 104 -4.09 1.83 -23.48
C SER A 104 -4.15 1.80 -25.00
N ILE A 105 -4.33 2.96 -25.62
CA ILE A 105 -4.25 3.10 -27.08
C ILE A 105 -2.80 3.46 -27.44
N THR A 106 -2.13 2.59 -28.16
CA THR A 106 -0.76 2.82 -28.62
C THR A 106 -0.70 4.10 -29.46
N GLY A 107 0.18 5.03 -29.07
CA GLY A 107 0.32 6.33 -29.76
C GLY A 107 -0.74 7.38 -29.36
N GLY A 108 -1.66 7.04 -28.46
CA GLY A 108 -2.62 8.00 -27.91
C GLY A 108 -1.99 9.00 -26.94
N ASN A 109 -2.65 10.11 -26.71
CA ASN A 109 -2.27 11.08 -25.68
C ASN A 109 -2.72 10.53 -24.30
N PRO A 110 -1.81 10.14 -23.39
CA PRO A 110 -2.18 9.61 -22.08
C PRO A 110 -2.86 10.64 -21.17
N ALA A 111 -2.77 11.94 -21.49
CA ALA A 111 -3.49 12.98 -20.76
C ALA A 111 -5.00 12.98 -21.08
N LEU A 112 -5.38 12.33 -22.19
CA LEU A 112 -6.76 12.13 -22.57
C LEU A 112 -7.14 10.69 -22.24
N GLN A 113 -7.82 10.48 -21.11
CA GLN A 113 -8.37 9.17 -20.80
C GLN A 113 -9.51 8.87 -21.76
N VAL A 114 -9.20 8.17 -22.86
CA VAL A 114 -10.15 7.88 -23.95
C VAL A 114 -10.92 6.58 -23.74
N SER A 115 -10.48 5.76 -22.80
CA SER A 115 -11.16 4.51 -22.42
C SER A 115 -11.76 4.61 -21.03
N LYS A 116 -12.70 3.73 -20.73
CA LYS A 116 -13.20 3.57 -19.36
C LYS A 116 -12.07 3.06 -18.46
N PRO A 117 -11.97 3.55 -17.20
CA PRO A 117 -11.02 3.02 -16.24
C PRO A 117 -11.32 1.54 -15.96
N THR A 118 -10.29 0.79 -15.60
CA THR A 118 -10.49 -0.54 -15.03
C THR A 118 -10.47 -0.42 -13.52
N VAL A 119 -11.64 -0.52 -12.90
CA VAL A 119 -11.81 -0.46 -11.44
C VAL A 119 -11.91 -1.87 -10.91
N MET A 120 -10.96 -2.28 -10.10
CA MET A 120 -10.89 -3.60 -9.49
C MET A 120 -10.96 -3.46 -7.97
N ILE A 121 -11.98 -4.08 -7.34
CA ILE A 121 -12.09 -4.14 -5.88
C ILE A 121 -12.25 -5.61 -5.50
N TYR A 122 -11.45 -6.08 -4.57
CA TYR A 122 -11.48 -7.48 -4.14
C TYR A 122 -11.03 -7.65 -2.68
N THR A 123 -11.38 -8.79 -2.11
CA THR A 123 -10.90 -9.19 -0.78
C THR A 123 -9.79 -10.23 -0.91
N GLN A 124 -8.80 -10.15 -0.01
CA GLN A 124 -7.68 -11.08 0.06
C GLN A 124 -7.45 -11.50 1.51
N PRO A 125 -7.31 -12.80 1.83
CA PRO A 125 -7.02 -13.26 3.18
C PRO A 125 -5.77 -12.61 3.76
N MET A 126 -5.81 -12.28 5.04
CA MET A 126 -4.63 -11.85 5.78
C MET A 126 -3.93 -13.08 6.36
N ASN A 127 -2.72 -13.35 5.91
CA ASN A 127 -1.93 -14.44 6.46
C ASN A 127 -1.16 -13.97 7.71
N LEU A 128 -1.88 -13.81 8.82
CA LEU A 128 -1.31 -13.34 10.08
C LEU A 128 -0.26 -14.30 10.66
N VAL A 129 -0.31 -15.59 10.31
CA VAL A 129 0.66 -16.59 10.76
C VAL A 129 2.08 -16.24 10.31
N LEU A 130 2.23 -15.63 9.13
CA LEU A 130 3.55 -15.21 8.64
C LEU A 130 4.14 -14.03 9.42
N TRP A 131 3.30 -13.22 10.06
CA TRP A 131 3.74 -12.03 10.81
C TRP A 131 3.80 -12.24 12.32
N ALA A 132 3.06 -13.21 12.84
CA ALA A 132 2.99 -13.48 14.27
C ALA A 132 4.38 -13.63 14.94
N PRO A 133 5.37 -14.31 14.33
CA PRO A 133 6.71 -14.43 14.92
C PRO A 133 7.43 -13.09 15.09
N PHE A 134 7.16 -12.10 14.23
CA PHE A 134 7.83 -10.80 14.28
C PHE A 134 7.45 -9.98 15.51
N TYR A 135 6.27 -10.21 16.09
CA TYR A 135 5.86 -9.53 17.32
C TYR A 135 6.65 -9.96 18.57
N THR A 136 7.30 -11.12 18.52
CA THR A 136 8.09 -11.65 19.65
C THR A 136 9.58 -11.73 19.37
N LYS A 137 9.96 -12.04 18.13
CA LYS A 137 11.35 -12.25 17.74
C LYS A 137 11.94 -11.07 17.00
N GLY A 138 11.09 -10.16 16.50
CA GLY A 138 11.52 -9.17 15.52
C GLY A 138 11.95 -9.84 14.19
N CYS A 139 12.61 -9.08 13.35
CA CYS A 139 13.27 -9.55 12.14
C CYS A 139 14.51 -8.72 11.87
N HIS A 140 15.47 -9.26 11.12
CA HIS A 140 16.60 -8.49 10.67
C HIS A 140 16.16 -7.44 9.64
N ALA A 141 16.77 -6.27 9.69
CA ALA A 141 16.61 -5.21 8.71
C ALA A 141 17.90 -5.04 7.89
N VAL A 142 17.75 -5.03 6.57
CA VAL A 142 18.87 -4.84 5.64
C VAL A 142 18.58 -3.63 4.76
N THR A 143 19.56 -2.76 4.58
CA THR A 143 19.49 -1.65 3.63
C THR A 143 20.07 -2.09 2.29
N PRO A 144 19.24 -2.45 1.27
CA PRO A 144 19.71 -2.94 -0.01
C PRO A 144 20.30 -1.82 -0.88
N PRO A 145 21.06 -2.15 -1.95
CA PRO A 145 21.53 -1.17 -2.93
C PRO A 145 20.42 -0.41 -3.67
N THR A 146 19.32 -1.09 -3.97
CA THR A 146 18.16 -0.46 -4.63
C THR A 146 17.60 0.69 -3.78
N ARG A 147 17.34 1.82 -4.43
CA ARG A 147 16.83 3.05 -3.81
C ARG A 147 15.38 3.30 -4.16
N MET A 148 14.71 4.10 -3.31
CA MET A 148 13.38 4.64 -3.63
C MET A 148 13.41 5.44 -4.93
N VAL A 149 12.33 5.36 -5.69
CA VAL A 149 12.11 6.29 -6.81
C VAL A 149 12.06 7.71 -6.25
N PRO A 150 12.88 8.64 -6.77
CA PRO A 150 12.89 10.01 -6.26
C PRO A 150 11.50 10.67 -6.37
N SER A 151 11.06 11.37 -5.33
CA SER A 151 9.76 12.05 -5.32
C SER A 151 9.61 13.12 -6.41
N GLN A 152 10.72 13.62 -6.96
CA GLN A 152 10.73 14.48 -8.14
C GLN A 152 10.28 13.77 -9.42
N SER A 153 10.42 12.45 -9.49
CA SER A 153 9.98 11.62 -10.62
C SER A 153 8.56 11.07 -10.40
N LEU A 154 8.29 10.60 -9.20
CA LEU A 154 6.98 10.07 -8.78
C LEU A 154 6.81 10.30 -7.28
N ASP A 155 5.89 11.19 -6.91
CA ASP A 155 5.66 11.54 -5.51
C ASP A 155 5.35 10.28 -4.68
N ALA A 156 6.13 10.04 -3.63
CA ALA A 156 6.04 8.84 -2.80
C ALA A 156 4.68 8.70 -2.09
N ARG A 157 3.92 9.80 -1.95
CA ARG A 157 2.56 9.79 -1.37
C ARG A 157 1.51 9.20 -2.31
N ILE A 158 1.83 9.04 -3.60
CA ILE A 158 0.98 8.32 -4.55
C ILE A 158 1.14 6.82 -4.32
N LYS A 159 0.09 6.16 -3.81
CA LYS A 159 0.12 4.72 -3.64
C LYS A 159 -0.15 4.03 -4.98
N ASN A 160 0.94 3.63 -5.66
CA ASN A 160 0.87 3.04 -7.00
C ASN A 160 1.30 1.55 -7.00
N ARG A 161 1.06 0.86 -8.11
CA ARG A 161 1.44 -0.55 -8.34
C ARG A 161 2.72 -0.74 -9.13
N SER A 162 3.40 0.32 -9.55
CA SER A 162 4.75 0.25 -10.15
C SER A 162 5.78 -0.08 -9.07
N ARG A 163 5.78 -1.33 -8.60
CA ARG A 163 6.49 -1.76 -7.38
C ARG A 163 7.73 -2.62 -7.66
N LEU A 164 8.26 -2.58 -8.87
CA LEU A 164 9.41 -3.41 -9.25
C LEU A 164 10.63 -3.15 -8.36
N PHE A 165 10.92 -1.89 -8.04
CA PHE A 165 12.05 -1.53 -7.18
C PHE A 165 11.91 -2.08 -5.75
N TYR A 166 10.70 -2.16 -5.19
CA TYR A 166 10.47 -2.81 -3.90
C TYR A 166 10.76 -4.31 -3.95
N THR A 167 10.40 -4.96 -5.07
CA THR A 167 10.67 -6.38 -5.26
C THR A 167 12.18 -6.64 -5.38
N LEU A 168 12.90 -5.80 -6.12
CA LEU A 168 14.35 -5.87 -6.22
C LEU A 168 15.01 -5.66 -4.85
N ALA A 169 14.62 -4.63 -4.12
CA ALA A 169 15.13 -4.35 -2.79
C ALA A 169 14.90 -5.52 -1.81
N GLU A 170 13.75 -6.18 -1.90
CA GLU A 170 13.46 -7.36 -1.07
C GLU A 170 14.31 -8.56 -1.45
N ILE A 171 14.51 -8.80 -2.75
CA ILE A 171 15.41 -9.86 -3.24
C ILE A 171 16.83 -9.61 -2.73
N GLU A 172 17.34 -8.39 -2.88
CA GLU A 172 18.69 -8.01 -2.43
C GLU A 172 18.86 -8.19 -0.91
N ALA A 173 17.85 -7.78 -0.11
CA ALA A 173 17.89 -7.99 1.34
C ALA A 173 17.92 -9.48 1.70
N LYS A 174 17.12 -10.32 1.03
CA LYS A 174 17.04 -11.76 1.26
C LYS A 174 18.27 -12.53 0.78
N LEU A 175 19.08 -11.97 -0.11
CA LEU A 175 20.38 -12.53 -0.46
C LEU A 175 21.41 -12.37 0.66
N VAL A 176 21.22 -11.38 1.55
CA VAL A 176 22.05 -11.18 2.74
C VAL A 176 21.57 -12.06 3.88
N ASP A 177 20.27 -12.05 4.14
CA ASP A 177 19.61 -12.88 5.16
C ASP A 177 18.20 -13.26 4.69
N PRO A 178 17.87 -14.56 4.53
CA PRO A 178 16.57 -15.01 4.01
C PRO A 178 15.36 -14.51 4.80
N ASP A 179 15.52 -14.20 6.09
CA ASP A 179 14.46 -13.74 6.97
C ASP A 179 14.42 -12.20 7.09
N ALA A 180 15.36 -11.48 6.46
CA ALA A 180 15.44 -10.03 6.53
C ALA A 180 14.28 -9.32 5.85
N GLN A 181 13.95 -8.16 6.39
CA GLN A 181 13.10 -7.14 5.76
C GLN A 181 13.97 -6.03 5.16
N SER A 182 13.58 -5.52 3.99
CA SER A 182 14.30 -4.40 3.37
C SER A 182 13.92 -3.07 4.05
N VAL A 183 14.92 -2.29 4.44
CA VAL A 183 14.78 -0.86 4.77
C VAL A 183 15.37 -0.07 3.63
N ILE A 184 14.52 0.53 2.80
CA ILE A 184 14.94 1.17 1.57
C ILE A 184 15.33 2.62 1.85
N LEU A 185 16.46 3.04 1.29
CA LEU A 185 16.94 4.41 1.40
C LEU A 185 16.52 5.22 0.17
N ASP A 186 16.41 6.53 0.35
CA ASP A 186 16.27 7.46 -0.78
C ASP A 186 17.61 7.60 -1.56
N ILE A 187 17.60 8.41 -2.61
CA ILE A 187 18.81 8.65 -3.43
C ILE A 187 19.92 9.43 -2.70
N HIS A 188 19.62 10.02 -1.55
CA HIS A 188 20.56 10.75 -0.69
C HIS A 188 21.09 9.90 0.46
N GLY A 189 20.64 8.64 0.57
CA GLY A 189 21.02 7.72 1.65
C GLY A 189 20.19 7.85 2.93
N ASN A 190 19.09 8.60 2.90
CA ASN A 190 18.19 8.72 4.03
C ASN A 190 17.20 7.56 4.05
N VAL A 191 16.80 7.13 5.24
CA VAL A 191 15.78 6.10 5.44
C VAL A 191 14.44 6.58 4.90
N ALA A 192 13.80 5.76 4.09
CA ALA A 192 12.48 6.04 3.55
C ALA A 192 11.43 5.09 4.16
N GLU A 193 11.29 3.90 3.63
CA GLU A 193 10.29 2.95 4.09
C GLU A 193 10.66 1.50 3.76
N ASN A 194 9.89 0.55 4.25
CA ASN A 194 9.90 -0.86 3.86
C ASN A 194 8.93 -1.07 2.68
N LYS A 195 9.03 -2.19 1.99
CA LYS A 195 8.12 -2.60 0.90
C LYS A 195 6.63 -2.48 1.24
N GLY A 196 6.24 -2.67 2.48
CA GLY A 196 4.83 -2.70 2.90
C GLY A 196 4.49 -1.81 4.08
N GLY A 197 5.44 -1.04 4.62
CA GLY A 197 5.22 -0.24 5.82
C GLY A 197 6.22 0.88 6.02
N ASN A 198 5.86 1.81 6.87
CA ASN A 198 6.73 2.90 7.30
C ASN A 198 7.67 2.43 8.41
N ILE A 199 8.75 3.17 8.62
CA ILE A 199 9.77 2.91 9.63
C ILE A 199 9.59 3.87 10.81
N PHE A 200 9.78 3.36 12.00
CA PHE A 200 9.91 4.12 13.24
C PHE A 200 11.15 3.66 13.98
N MET A 201 11.73 4.54 14.75
CA MET A 201 12.76 4.23 15.72
C MET A 201 12.45 4.91 17.06
N ILE A 202 12.94 4.35 18.14
CA ILE A 202 12.94 4.99 19.46
C ILE A 202 14.35 5.48 19.77
N LYS A 203 14.47 6.72 20.20
CA LYS A 203 15.71 7.29 20.69
C LYS A 203 15.43 8.31 21.80
N ASP A 204 16.10 8.16 22.92
CA ASP A 204 15.92 9.01 24.11
C ASP A 204 14.44 9.16 24.53
N GLY A 205 13.68 8.04 24.47
CA GLY A 205 12.26 7.99 24.80
C GLY A 205 11.32 8.66 23.79
N LYS A 206 11.80 9.04 22.63
CA LYS A 206 11.02 9.70 21.55
C LYS A 206 10.76 8.73 20.41
N LEU A 207 9.57 8.81 19.82
CA LEU A 207 9.22 8.09 18.60
C LEU A 207 9.58 8.92 17.37
N ILE A 208 10.49 8.45 16.55
CA ILE A 208 11.00 9.18 15.39
C ILE A 208 10.68 8.40 14.11
N THR A 209 10.24 9.08 13.06
CA THR A 209 9.89 8.49 11.76
C THR A 209 10.33 9.39 10.62
N PRO A 210 10.65 8.83 9.43
CA PRO A 210 10.96 9.64 8.26
C PRO A 210 9.83 10.59 7.88
N THR A 211 10.18 11.75 7.33
CA THR A 211 9.21 12.67 6.73
C THR A 211 8.59 12.04 5.48
N THR A 212 7.38 12.47 5.12
CA THR A 212 6.68 11.96 3.93
C THR A 212 7.22 12.48 2.60
N ALA A 213 8.36 13.15 2.62
CA ALA A 213 9.03 13.62 1.40
C ALA A 213 9.45 12.45 0.48
N ASN A 214 9.84 11.31 1.06
CA ASN A 214 10.36 10.15 0.33
C ASN A 214 9.71 8.82 0.74
N CYS A 215 8.59 8.86 1.48
CA CYS A 215 7.82 7.66 1.85
C CYS A 215 6.31 7.93 1.78
N LEU A 216 5.55 6.84 1.74
CA LEU A 216 4.10 6.94 1.75
C LEU A 216 3.61 7.54 3.09
N GLU A 217 2.65 8.45 3.01
CA GLU A 217 1.89 8.91 4.18
C GLU A 217 0.94 7.79 4.64
N GLY A 218 1.49 6.86 5.44
CA GLY A 218 0.77 5.65 5.88
C GLY A 218 -0.33 5.97 6.88
N LEU A 219 -1.53 5.39 6.70
CA LEU A 219 -2.62 5.56 7.68
C LEU A 219 -2.28 4.84 9.00
N THR A 220 -1.63 3.68 8.92
CA THR A 220 -1.08 3.01 10.11
C THR A 220 0.01 3.87 10.76
N ARG A 221 0.88 4.51 9.95
CA ARG A 221 1.87 5.47 10.45
C ARG A 221 1.21 6.58 11.25
N ASN A 222 0.18 7.21 10.69
CA ASN A 222 -0.56 8.28 11.36
C ASN A 222 -1.22 7.79 12.65
N SER A 223 -1.85 6.61 12.63
CA SER A 223 -2.43 5.99 13.84
C SER A 223 -1.38 5.69 14.90
N THR A 224 -0.20 5.23 14.53
CA THR A 224 0.92 4.99 15.46
C THR A 224 1.35 6.29 16.14
N MET A 225 1.47 7.38 15.37
CA MET A 225 1.81 8.70 15.91
C MET A 225 0.69 9.26 16.81
N GLU A 226 -0.57 9.07 16.45
CA GLU A 226 -1.74 9.45 17.27
C GLU A 226 -1.71 8.71 18.62
N ILE A 227 -1.49 7.40 18.61
CA ILE A 227 -1.40 6.57 19.81
C ILE A 227 -0.21 7.00 20.68
N ALA A 228 0.97 7.18 20.10
CA ALA A 228 2.16 7.63 20.85
C ALA A 228 1.91 8.95 21.58
N ARG A 229 1.33 9.94 20.88
CA ARG A 229 0.95 11.23 21.49
C ARG A 229 -0.07 11.07 22.62
N SER A 230 -1.04 10.15 22.47
CA SER A 230 -2.01 9.87 23.53
C SER A 230 -1.43 9.20 24.78
N LEU A 231 -0.21 8.67 24.65
CA LEU A 231 0.59 8.07 25.72
C LEU A 231 1.71 9.01 26.23
N ASP A 232 1.61 10.30 25.89
CA ASP A 232 2.60 11.33 26.24
C ASP A 232 4.02 11.04 25.70
N ILE A 233 4.14 10.24 24.62
CA ILE A 233 5.40 10.00 23.92
C ILE A 233 5.60 11.09 22.86
N GLU A 234 6.72 11.79 22.93
CA GLU A 234 7.09 12.79 21.93
C GLU A 234 7.28 12.13 20.57
N VAL A 235 6.65 12.69 19.52
CA VAL A 235 6.70 12.18 18.14
C VAL A 235 7.39 13.19 17.24
N ILE A 236 8.45 12.76 16.56
CA ILE A 236 9.26 13.59 15.67
C ILE A 236 9.24 13.02 14.26
N GLU A 237 8.97 13.86 13.28
CA GLU A 237 9.20 13.56 11.87
C GLU A 237 10.53 14.20 11.45
N ALA A 238 11.49 13.40 11.03
CA ALA A 238 12.85 13.84 10.75
C ALA A 238 13.47 13.14 9.53
N VAL A 239 14.57 13.67 9.04
CA VAL A 239 15.49 12.93 8.16
C VAL A 239 16.27 11.96 9.03
N ILE A 240 16.24 10.68 8.69
CA ILE A 240 16.90 9.59 9.42
C ILE A 240 17.92 8.96 8.48
N GLN A 241 19.13 8.74 8.97
CA GLN A 241 20.20 8.03 8.25
C GLN A 241 20.41 6.62 8.83
N SER A 242 21.13 5.77 8.10
CA SER A 242 21.44 4.42 8.58
C SER A 242 22.18 4.42 9.92
N TYR A 243 23.01 5.45 10.18
CA TYR A 243 23.68 5.63 11.47
C TYR A 243 22.69 5.81 12.62
N ASP A 244 21.62 6.57 12.40
CA ASP A 244 20.60 6.85 13.43
C ASP A 244 19.85 5.57 13.80
N LEU A 245 19.50 4.73 12.79
CA LEU A 245 18.90 3.42 13.02
C LEU A 245 19.83 2.50 13.82
N ALA A 246 21.12 2.46 13.45
CA ALA A 246 22.10 1.60 14.12
C ALA A 246 22.41 2.03 15.57
N THR A 247 22.10 3.27 15.92
CA THR A 247 22.35 3.87 17.26
C THR A 247 21.05 4.22 17.99
N SER A 248 19.90 3.78 17.49
CA SER A 248 18.62 3.92 18.19
C SER A 248 18.54 2.96 19.38
N ASP A 249 17.61 3.23 20.28
CA ASP A 249 17.33 2.35 21.42
C ASP A 249 16.49 1.15 20.99
N GLU A 250 15.54 1.41 20.02
CA GLU A 250 14.69 0.41 19.36
C GLU A 250 14.41 0.82 17.91
#